data_202888f474c0438f43bee365b68cb21b
#
_entry.id   202888f474c0438f43bee365b68cb21b
#
_cell.length_a   1.000
_cell.length_b   1.000
_cell.length_c   1.000
_cell.angle_alpha   90.00
_cell.angle_beta   90.00
_cell.angle_gamma   90.00
#
_symmetry.space_group_name_H-M   'P 1'
#
loop_
_entity.id
_entity.type
_entity.pdbx_description
1 polymer ?
#
loop_
_entity_poly.entity_id
_entity_poly.type
_entity_poly.pdbx_seq_one_letter_code
_entity_poly.pdbx_strand_id
1 'polypeptide(L)'
;MQKIFSQQMCFLKRKQKIICNFALTLTFSFVSLNILSNNVSAVYTPTLSASIDQSELTVNGNQIINSTSKSTNLTLNLKVNTNNKTGYTTTISSETENTALINTNPGGTDKISSISDITSLNGFSANTWGYKLSNNTDYNPIPALSSPANLIQTTAKTNGDEVNNIDLGIKLGNNLESGNYKNKLIFSVVTNYYEPKAILTTGSNFQSKITPEYATRFNKLFDSLPLEVRDQIRGA
;
A
#
# COMPACT_ATOMS: atom_id res chain seq x y z
N MET A 1 -56.19 11.59 65.42
CA MET A 1 -55.29 10.51 65.00
C MET A 1 -55.40 10.14 63.50
N GLN A 2 -56.56 10.17 62.89
CA GLN A 2 -56.72 9.83 61.43
C GLN A 2 -55.99 10.74 60.41
N LYS A 3 -55.85 12.05 60.71
CA LYS A 3 -55.23 13.03 59.84
C LYS A 3 -53.71 12.84 59.64
N ILE A 4 -53.03 12.35 60.71
CA ILE A 4 -51.55 12.10 60.67
C ILE A 4 -51.25 10.84 59.89
N PHE A 5 -52.10 9.83 59.96
CA PHE A 5 -51.93 8.57 59.19
C PHE A 5 -52.10 8.78 57.68
N SER A 6 -53.02 9.63 57.24
CA SER A 6 -53.22 9.92 55.81
C SER A 6 -52.08 10.72 55.23
N GLN A 7 -51.45 11.61 55.97
CA GLN A 7 -50.28 12.35 55.50
C GLN A 7 -49.04 11.45 55.38
N GLN A 8 -48.83 10.54 56.32
CA GLN A 8 -47.67 9.59 56.18
C GLN A 8 -47.84 8.61 55.02
N MET A 9 -49.02 8.13 54.74
CA MET A 9 -49.27 7.26 53.57
C MET A 9 -49.10 7.99 52.22
N CYS A 10 -49.44 9.27 52.17
CA CYS A 10 -49.21 10.08 50.97
C CYS A 10 -47.71 10.35 50.75
N PHE A 11 -46.94 10.52 51.79
CA PHE A 11 -45.48 10.74 51.71
C PHE A 11 -44.73 9.47 51.32
N LEU A 12 -45.15 8.30 51.78
CA LEU A 12 -44.61 6.99 51.38
C LEU A 12 -44.88 6.66 49.90
N LYS A 13 -46.12 6.91 49.45
CA LYS A 13 -46.47 6.73 48.01
C LYS A 13 -45.67 7.67 47.09
N ARG A 14 -45.39 8.90 47.55
CA ARG A 14 -44.59 9.88 46.79
C ARG A 14 -43.11 9.47 46.70
N LYS A 15 -42.52 8.94 47.81
CA LYS A 15 -41.15 8.42 47.81
C LYS A 15 -40.99 7.15 46.94
N GLN A 16 -41.98 6.24 46.99
CA GLN A 16 -41.98 5.06 46.12
C GLN A 16 -42.04 5.41 44.63
N LYS A 17 -42.83 6.42 44.23
CA LYS A 17 -42.93 6.88 42.86
C LYS A 17 -41.63 7.52 42.37
N ILE A 18 -40.92 8.26 43.25
CA ILE A 18 -39.61 8.86 42.93
C ILE A 18 -38.52 7.77 42.77
N ILE A 19 -38.52 6.76 43.65
CA ILE A 19 -37.55 5.65 43.58
C ILE A 19 -37.80 4.79 42.35
N CYS A 20 -39.05 4.48 41.97
CA CYS A 20 -39.38 3.78 40.75
C CYS A 20 -38.98 4.56 39.48
N ASN A 21 -39.20 5.88 39.44
CA ASN A 21 -38.79 6.71 38.31
C ASN A 21 -37.28 6.83 38.21
N PHE A 22 -36.56 6.89 39.34
CA PHE A 22 -35.09 6.93 39.34
C PHE A 22 -34.47 5.60 38.92
N ALA A 23 -35.04 4.47 39.35
CA ALA A 23 -34.61 3.13 38.93
C ALA A 23 -34.89 2.91 37.44
N LEU A 24 -36.01 3.38 36.91
CA LEU A 24 -36.38 3.25 35.53
C LEU A 24 -35.48 4.09 34.61
N THR A 25 -35.10 5.30 35.02
CA THR A 25 -34.16 6.15 34.26
C THR A 25 -32.74 5.61 34.30
N LEU A 26 -32.29 5.02 35.43
CA LEU A 26 -30.97 4.41 35.53
C LEU A 26 -30.85 3.17 34.67
N THR A 27 -31.87 2.31 34.63
CA THR A 27 -31.88 1.11 33.78
C THR A 27 -31.93 1.46 32.29
N PHE A 28 -32.67 2.52 31.89
CA PHE A 28 -32.69 2.97 30.52
C PHE A 28 -31.34 3.57 30.08
N SER A 29 -30.63 4.27 30.96
CA SER A 29 -29.28 4.79 30.69
C SER A 29 -28.26 3.66 30.55
N PHE A 30 -28.34 2.58 31.35
CA PHE A 30 -27.43 1.44 31.21
C PHE A 30 -27.71 0.61 29.95
N VAL A 31 -28.98 0.47 29.53
CA VAL A 31 -29.33 -0.23 28.29
C VAL A 31 -28.90 0.57 27.08
N SER A 32 -29.00 1.89 27.08
CA SER A 32 -28.55 2.72 25.96
C SER A 32 -27.03 2.76 25.83
N LEU A 33 -26.26 2.67 26.94
CA LEU A 33 -24.80 2.56 26.85
C LEU A 33 -24.31 1.23 26.24
N ASN A 34 -25.04 0.13 26.44
CA ASN A 34 -24.68 -1.15 25.88
C ASN A 34 -25.07 -1.31 24.40
N ILE A 35 -26.01 -0.52 23.90
CA ILE A 35 -26.37 -0.52 22.47
C ILE A 35 -25.39 0.30 21.63
N LEU A 36 -24.65 1.24 22.25
CA LEU A 36 -23.64 2.07 21.57
C LEU A 36 -22.25 1.44 21.49
N SER A 37 -22.03 0.27 22.09
CA SER A 37 -20.87 -0.57 21.76
C SER A 37 -21.11 -1.32 20.45
N ASN A 38 -21.52 -0.60 19.41
CA ASN A 38 -21.29 -1.08 18.06
C ASN A 38 -19.78 -1.29 17.97
N ASN A 39 -19.34 -2.52 17.79
CA ASN A 39 -18.01 -2.83 17.35
C ASN A 39 -17.79 -2.05 16.06
N VAL A 40 -17.25 -0.85 16.19
CA VAL A 40 -16.69 -0.13 15.07
C VAL A 40 -15.51 -1.00 14.67
N SER A 41 -15.73 -1.93 13.77
CA SER A 41 -14.65 -2.62 13.11
C SER A 41 -13.82 -1.54 12.47
N ALA A 42 -12.66 -1.26 13.03
CA ALA A 42 -11.74 -0.31 12.44
C ALA A 42 -11.49 -0.80 11.01
N VAL A 43 -11.99 -0.05 10.04
CA VAL A 43 -11.72 -0.32 8.64
C VAL A 43 -10.22 -0.19 8.48
N TYR A 44 -9.55 -1.32 8.22
CA TYR A 44 -8.11 -1.31 7.98
C TYR A 44 -7.85 -0.55 6.69
N THR A 45 -7.24 0.63 6.84
CA THR A 45 -6.81 1.44 5.70
C THR A 45 -5.30 1.30 5.58
N PRO A 46 -4.80 0.65 4.53
CA PRO A 46 -3.37 0.55 4.31
C PRO A 46 -2.78 1.93 4.07
N THR A 47 -1.64 2.19 4.71
CA THR A 47 -0.83 3.39 4.48
C THR A 47 0.38 3.02 3.66
N LEU A 48 0.83 3.93 2.80
CA LEU A 48 2.03 3.79 2.00
C LEU A 48 2.75 5.14 1.96
N SER A 49 4.04 5.11 2.26
CA SER A 49 4.96 6.22 1.97
C SER A 49 6.15 5.69 1.20
N ALA A 50 6.62 6.46 0.24
CA ALA A 50 7.82 6.16 -0.53
C ALA A 50 8.61 7.44 -0.78
N SER A 51 9.94 7.36 -0.74
CA SER A 51 10.84 8.47 -1.03
C SER A 51 12.14 7.97 -1.62
N ILE A 52 12.77 8.81 -2.43
CA ILE A 52 14.12 8.60 -2.96
C ILE A 52 15.05 9.63 -2.29
N ASP A 53 16.24 9.20 -1.93
CA ASP A 53 17.22 10.05 -1.25
C ASP A 53 17.84 11.12 -2.16
N GLN A 54 17.88 10.86 -3.47
CA GLN A 54 18.46 11.76 -4.47
C GLN A 54 17.54 11.87 -5.68
N SER A 55 17.11 13.09 -6.01
CA SER A 55 16.30 13.38 -7.20
C SER A 55 17.13 13.53 -8.48
N GLU A 56 18.44 13.71 -8.36
CA GLU A 56 19.39 13.87 -9.47
C GLU A 56 20.70 13.14 -9.13
N LEU A 57 21.15 12.33 -10.07
CA LEU A 57 22.46 11.65 -10.03
C LEU A 57 23.31 12.18 -11.18
N THR A 58 24.50 12.65 -10.87
CA THR A 58 25.45 13.18 -11.86
C THR A 58 26.76 12.43 -11.80
N VAL A 59 27.37 12.22 -12.98
CA VAL A 59 28.72 11.65 -13.10
C VAL A 59 29.59 12.54 -13.96
N ASN A 60 30.87 12.55 -13.64
CA ASN A 60 31.87 13.18 -14.50
C ASN A 60 32.31 12.21 -15.60
N GLY A 61 31.80 12.39 -16.82
CA GLY A 61 32.10 11.53 -17.96
C GLY A 61 33.60 11.44 -18.29
N ASN A 62 34.34 12.54 -18.18
CA ASN A 62 35.78 12.56 -18.41
C ASN A 62 36.53 11.67 -17.40
N GLN A 63 36.11 11.68 -16.14
CA GLN A 63 36.69 10.80 -15.14
C GLN A 63 36.45 9.33 -15.44
N ILE A 64 35.26 8.99 -15.94
CA ILE A 64 34.91 7.61 -16.30
C ILE A 64 35.71 7.16 -17.53
N ILE A 65 35.75 7.96 -18.61
CA ILE A 65 36.47 7.64 -19.85
C ILE A 65 37.96 7.46 -19.60
N ASN A 66 38.53 8.24 -18.69
CA ASN A 66 39.96 8.16 -18.33
C ASN A 66 40.27 7.06 -17.32
N SER A 67 39.27 6.40 -16.73
CA SER A 67 39.49 5.26 -15.85
C SER A 67 39.83 3.98 -16.64
N THR A 68 40.49 3.04 -15.97
CA THR A 68 40.84 1.74 -16.59
C THR A 68 39.62 0.95 -17.06
N SER A 69 38.56 0.93 -16.25
CA SER A 69 37.32 0.19 -16.55
C SER A 69 36.40 0.93 -17.50
N LYS A 70 36.55 2.25 -17.63
CA LYS A 70 35.64 3.17 -18.34
C LYS A 70 34.19 3.05 -17.90
N SER A 71 33.97 2.58 -16.71
CA SER A 71 32.64 2.34 -16.13
C SER A 71 32.57 2.85 -14.69
N THR A 72 31.37 3.16 -14.27
CA THR A 72 31.05 3.53 -12.89
C THR A 72 29.67 3.03 -12.49
N ASN A 73 29.44 3.01 -11.20
CA ASN A 73 28.17 2.68 -10.58
C ASN A 73 27.72 3.84 -9.70
N LEU A 74 26.45 4.19 -9.79
CA LEU A 74 25.77 5.17 -8.94
C LEU A 74 24.69 4.48 -8.15
N THR A 75 24.60 4.68 -6.86
CA THR A 75 23.58 4.08 -6.02
C THR A 75 22.60 5.15 -5.55
N LEU A 76 21.31 4.84 -5.66
CA LEU A 76 20.22 5.59 -5.04
C LEU A 76 19.47 4.71 -4.04
N ASN A 77 18.85 5.32 -3.04
CA ASN A 77 18.13 4.62 -2.00
C ASN A 77 16.63 4.93 -2.11
N LEU A 78 15.85 3.89 -2.40
CA LEU A 78 14.39 3.95 -2.35
C LEU A 78 13.93 3.46 -0.98
N LYS A 79 13.33 4.36 -0.20
CA LYS A 79 12.70 4.03 1.08
C LYS A 79 11.22 3.79 0.88
N VAL A 80 10.69 2.72 1.45
CA VAL A 80 9.27 2.40 1.44
C VAL A 80 8.83 2.02 2.84
N ASN A 81 7.67 2.56 3.27
CA ASN A 81 7.03 2.19 4.53
C ASN A 81 5.55 1.94 4.28
N THR A 82 5.07 0.77 4.67
CA THR A 82 3.67 0.41 4.55
C THR A 82 3.21 -0.49 5.69
N ASN A 83 2.00 -0.26 6.19
CA ASN A 83 1.34 -1.17 7.11
C ASN A 83 0.53 -2.26 6.36
N ASN A 84 0.51 -2.26 5.02
CA ASN A 84 -0.25 -3.22 4.23
C ASN A 84 0.22 -4.65 4.48
N LYS A 85 -0.69 -5.50 4.96
CA LYS A 85 -0.40 -6.90 5.33
C LYS A 85 0.06 -7.77 4.17
N THR A 86 -0.30 -7.40 2.94
CA THR A 86 0.09 -8.09 1.70
C THR A 86 1.32 -7.45 1.04
N GLY A 87 1.90 -6.41 1.68
CA GLY A 87 3.11 -5.77 1.19
C GLY A 87 2.86 -4.73 0.09
N TYR A 88 3.89 -4.53 -0.73
CA TYR A 88 3.90 -3.56 -1.81
C TYR A 88 4.63 -4.09 -3.03
N THR A 89 4.41 -3.45 -4.17
CA THR A 89 5.15 -3.67 -5.41
C THR A 89 5.74 -2.35 -5.87
N THR A 90 7.00 -2.39 -6.28
CA THR A 90 7.70 -1.26 -6.91
C THR A 90 8.04 -1.62 -8.33
N THR A 91 7.76 -0.71 -9.26
CA THR A 91 8.20 -0.82 -10.65
C THR A 91 9.13 0.32 -11.01
N ILE A 92 9.97 0.10 -12.02
CA ILE A 92 10.87 1.08 -12.61
C ILE A 92 10.58 1.21 -14.10
N SER A 93 10.63 2.42 -14.65
CA SER A 93 10.62 2.69 -16.09
C SER A 93 11.34 4.00 -16.41
N SER A 94 11.67 4.20 -17.67
CA SER A 94 11.96 5.53 -18.22
C SER A 94 10.67 6.37 -18.22
N GLU A 95 10.78 7.72 -18.18
CA GLU A 95 9.64 8.63 -18.30
C GLU A 95 8.97 8.56 -19.68
N THR A 96 9.68 8.09 -20.68
CA THR A 96 9.18 7.98 -22.05
C THR A 96 9.52 6.60 -22.65
N GLU A 97 9.15 6.37 -23.90
CA GLU A 97 9.57 5.15 -24.64
C GLU A 97 11.07 5.15 -24.94
N ASN A 98 11.75 6.29 -24.82
CA ASN A 98 13.18 6.38 -25.01
C ASN A 98 13.93 6.02 -23.73
N THR A 99 14.65 4.92 -23.76
CA THR A 99 15.42 4.38 -22.62
C THR A 99 16.88 4.86 -22.60
N ALA A 100 17.33 5.62 -23.60
CA ALA A 100 18.70 6.10 -23.67
C ALA A 100 18.87 7.44 -22.92
N LEU A 101 20.08 7.68 -22.41
CA LEU A 101 20.49 9.02 -22.00
C LEU A 101 20.79 9.83 -23.29
N ILE A 102 20.08 10.92 -23.47
CA ILE A 102 20.17 11.76 -24.67
C ILE A 102 21.07 12.96 -24.41
N ASN A 103 21.95 13.27 -25.37
CA ASN A 103 22.73 14.50 -25.37
C ASN A 103 21.81 15.72 -25.49
N THR A 104 21.84 16.59 -24.48
CA THR A 104 20.97 17.79 -24.45
C THR A 104 21.66 19.04 -24.96
N ASN A 105 22.91 18.94 -25.39
CA ASN A 105 23.60 20.06 -26.01
C ASN A 105 23.03 20.35 -27.42
N PRO A 106 22.96 21.62 -27.81
CA PRO A 106 22.53 21.98 -29.16
C PRO A 106 23.39 21.28 -30.24
N GLY A 107 22.74 20.53 -31.13
CA GLY A 107 23.43 19.78 -32.21
C GLY A 107 24.04 18.45 -31.77
N GLY A 108 23.96 18.06 -30.51
CA GLY A 108 24.41 16.76 -30.04
C GLY A 108 23.50 15.64 -30.58
N THR A 109 24.09 14.59 -31.15
CA THR A 109 23.35 13.44 -31.71
C THR A 109 23.64 12.12 -31.02
N ASP A 110 24.72 12.04 -30.25
CA ASP A 110 25.11 10.85 -29.50
C ASP A 110 24.16 10.56 -28.37
N LYS A 111 24.07 9.30 -28.02
CA LYS A 111 23.29 8.78 -26.89
C LYS A 111 24.03 7.68 -26.13
N ILE A 112 23.69 7.50 -24.87
CA ILE A 112 24.12 6.36 -24.08
C ILE A 112 22.93 5.42 -23.99
N SER A 113 22.96 4.34 -24.76
CA SER A 113 21.82 3.44 -24.90
C SER A 113 21.62 2.55 -23.67
N SER A 114 20.40 2.09 -23.44
CA SER A 114 20.19 0.98 -22.51
C SER A 114 20.94 -0.25 -22.98
N ILE A 115 21.48 -1.07 -22.05
CA ILE A 115 21.96 -2.42 -22.41
C ILE A 115 20.82 -3.24 -23.04
N SER A 116 21.14 -4.17 -23.91
CA SER A 116 20.16 -5.05 -24.57
C SER A 116 19.83 -6.28 -23.72
N ASP A 117 20.80 -6.79 -23.00
CA ASP A 117 20.72 -8.07 -22.30
C ASP A 117 21.19 -7.92 -20.85
N ILE A 118 20.72 -8.80 -19.97
CA ILE A 118 21.14 -8.87 -18.58
C ILE A 118 22.62 -9.25 -18.54
N THR A 119 23.46 -8.41 -17.90
CA THR A 119 24.90 -8.63 -17.84
C THR A 119 25.56 -7.90 -16.67
N SER A 120 26.75 -8.31 -16.29
CA SER A 120 27.58 -7.59 -15.31
C SER A 120 28.11 -6.28 -15.90
N LEU A 121 28.53 -5.34 -15.03
CA LEU A 121 29.08 -4.05 -15.47
C LEU A 121 30.27 -4.18 -16.42
N ASN A 122 31.07 -5.24 -16.25
CA ASN A 122 32.21 -5.53 -17.15
C ASN A 122 31.73 -5.92 -18.54
N GLY A 123 30.59 -6.58 -18.66
CA GLY A 123 29.99 -7.00 -19.93
C GLY A 123 29.31 -5.89 -20.72
N PHE A 124 29.18 -4.66 -20.14
CA PHE A 124 28.59 -3.56 -20.89
C PHE A 124 29.35 -3.22 -22.16
N SER A 125 28.67 -2.97 -23.24
CA SER A 125 29.22 -2.31 -24.42
C SER A 125 29.55 -0.85 -24.10
N ALA A 126 30.41 -0.24 -24.91
CA ALA A 126 30.69 1.20 -24.77
C ALA A 126 29.43 2.02 -25.03
N ASN A 127 29.25 3.12 -24.29
CA ASN A 127 28.10 4.02 -24.34
C ASN A 127 26.78 3.32 -24.02
N THR A 128 26.78 2.46 -22.97
CA THR A 128 25.55 1.84 -22.46
C THR A 128 25.38 2.04 -20.96
N TRP A 129 24.15 1.92 -20.51
CA TRP A 129 23.78 1.98 -19.10
C TRP A 129 22.64 0.99 -18.78
N GLY A 130 22.50 0.67 -17.48
CA GLY A 130 21.48 -0.25 -16.99
C GLY A 130 21.29 -0.09 -15.48
N TYR A 131 20.33 -0.85 -14.93
CA TYR A 131 20.04 -0.81 -13.50
C TYR A 131 20.06 -2.20 -12.86
N LYS A 132 20.24 -2.26 -11.56
CA LYS A 132 20.04 -3.47 -10.72
C LYS A 132 19.67 -3.10 -9.30
N LEU A 133 19.15 -4.06 -8.52
CA LEU A 133 19.21 -3.96 -7.06
C LEU A 133 20.67 -4.22 -6.63
N SER A 134 21.17 -3.50 -5.64
CA SER A 134 22.59 -3.59 -5.23
C SER A 134 23.01 -4.99 -4.78
N ASN A 135 22.05 -5.80 -4.31
CA ASN A 135 22.30 -7.21 -3.93
C ASN A 135 22.39 -8.16 -5.12
N ASN A 136 22.04 -7.73 -6.35
CA ASN A 136 22.16 -8.53 -7.55
C ASN A 136 23.55 -8.37 -8.18
N THR A 137 24.01 -9.38 -8.92
CA THR A 137 25.29 -9.34 -9.67
C THR A 137 25.14 -8.60 -10.98
N ASP A 138 24.04 -8.83 -11.68
CA ASP A 138 23.83 -8.40 -13.05
C ASP A 138 22.84 -7.25 -13.15
N TYR A 139 23.09 -6.40 -14.16
CA TYR A 139 22.25 -5.25 -14.51
C TYR A 139 21.21 -5.66 -15.53
N ASN A 140 20.07 -5.03 -15.46
CA ASN A 140 18.95 -5.16 -16.39
C ASN A 140 18.90 -3.97 -17.34
N PRO A 141 18.36 -4.16 -18.56
CA PRO A 141 18.01 -3.07 -19.45
C PRO A 141 17.04 -2.09 -18.80
N ILE A 142 17.21 -0.79 -19.10
CA ILE A 142 16.23 0.22 -18.66
C ILE A 142 14.90 -0.02 -19.39
N PRO A 143 13.79 -0.21 -18.66
CA PRO A 143 12.50 -0.45 -19.28
C PRO A 143 11.85 0.85 -19.79
N ALA A 144 11.12 0.74 -20.88
CA ALA A 144 10.34 1.84 -21.44
C ALA A 144 9.08 2.13 -20.60
N LEU A 145 8.47 3.30 -20.81
CA LEU A 145 7.26 3.72 -20.10
C LEU A 145 6.09 2.73 -20.27
N SER A 146 5.89 2.23 -21.48
CA SER A 146 4.83 1.27 -21.80
C SER A 146 5.03 -0.12 -21.23
N SER A 147 6.25 -0.43 -20.76
CA SER A 147 6.62 -1.75 -20.27
C SER A 147 7.48 -1.67 -18.99
N PRO A 148 6.92 -1.15 -17.88
CA PRO A 148 7.65 -1.05 -16.61
C PRO A 148 8.08 -2.42 -16.10
N ALA A 149 9.28 -2.50 -15.54
CA ALA A 149 9.77 -3.74 -14.93
C ALA A 149 9.48 -3.77 -13.43
N ASN A 150 9.13 -4.94 -12.90
CA ASN A 150 9.06 -5.17 -11.46
C ASN A 150 10.46 -5.08 -10.87
N LEU A 151 10.64 -4.19 -9.91
CA LEU A 151 11.89 -3.99 -9.19
C LEU A 151 11.89 -4.72 -7.85
N ILE A 152 10.81 -4.55 -7.09
CA ILE A 152 10.63 -5.12 -5.75
C ILE A 152 9.18 -5.58 -5.62
N GLN A 153 8.99 -6.75 -5.02
CA GLN A 153 7.68 -7.22 -4.61
C GLN A 153 7.80 -7.88 -3.24
N THR A 154 7.01 -7.40 -2.29
CA THR A 154 6.94 -7.95 -0.94
C THR A 154 5.56 -8.55 -0.67
N THR A 155 5.46 -9.41 0.33
CA THR A 155 4.21 -10.09 0.70
C THR A 155 3.77 -9.81 2.14
N ALA A 156 4.46 -8.86 2.80
CA ALA A 156 4.20 -8.48 4.18
C ALA A 156 4.39 -6.97 4.37
N LYS A 157 3.82 -6.44 5.44
CA LYS A 157 4.08 -5.05 5.85
C LYS A 157 5.57 -4.84 6.11
N THR A 158 6.04 -3.61 5.93
CA THR A 158 7.40 -3.24 6.31
C THR A 158 7.53 -3.14 7.85
N ASN A 159 8.75 -3.28 8.34
CA ASN A 159 9.08 -3.04 9.74
C ASN A 159 9.80 -1.68 9.86
N GLY A 160 9.02 -0.59 9.83
CA GLY A 160 9.56 0.75 9.66
C GLY A 160 9.92 1.06 8.20
N ASP A 161 10.91 1.91 7.98
CA ASP A 161 11.40 2.25 6.64
C ASP A 161 12.25 1.11 6.08
N GLU A 162 11.80 0.49 5.01
CA GLU A 162 12.57 -0.47 4.23
C GLU A 162 13.38 0.27 3.17
N VAL A 163 14.72 0.11 3.21
CA VAL A 163 15.63 0.78 2.29
C VAL A 163 16.09 -0.20 1.23
N ASN A 164 15.80 0.12 -0.02
CA ASN A 164 16.21 -0.66 -1.18
C ASN A 164 17.23 0.14 -2.00
N ASN A 165 18.42 -0.40 -2.12
CA ASN A 165 19.52 0.22 -2.85
C ASN A 165 19.45 -0.19 -4.32
N ILE A 166 19.42 0.79 -5.21
CA ILE A 166 19.34 0.60 -6.65
C ILE A 166 20.61 1.18 -7.27
N ASP A 167 21.32 0.35 -7.99
CA ASP A 167 22.54 0.70 -8.70
C ASP A 167 22.25 1.01 -10.17
N LEU A 168 22.75 2.14 -10.62
CA LEU A 168 22.77 2.53 -12.03
C LEU A 168 24.19 2.40 -12.55
N GLY A 169 24.42 1.39 -13.40
CA GLY A 169 25.72 1.16 -14.04
C GLY A 169 25.81 1.91 -15.37
N ILE A 170 26.97 2.47 -15.66
CA ILE A 170 27.25 3.16 -16.91
C ILE A 170 28.66 2.83 -17.38
N LYS A 171 28.84 2.61 -18.70
CA LYS A 171 30.12 2.43 -19.37
C LYS A 171 30.22 3.35 -20.56
N LEU A 172 31.32 4.12 -20.66
CA LEU A 172 31.53 5.11 -21.70
C LEU A 172 32.65 4.71 -22.63
N GLY A 173 32.56 5.17 -23.89
CA GLY A 173 33.61 5.01 -24.91
C GLY A 173 34.38 6.30 -25.16
N ASN A 174 35.57 6.21 -25.75
CA ASN A 174 36.44 7.36 -26.05
C ASN A 174 35.86 8.28 -27.14
N ASN A 175 34.96 7.78 -27.93
CA ASN A 175 34.35 8.46 -29.07
C ASN A 175 32.98 9.09 -28.76
N LEU A 176 32.60 9.15 -27.47
CA LEU A 176 31.36 9.78 -27.06
C LEU A 176 31.49 11.30 -27.24
N GLU A 177 30.52 11.90 -27.90
CA GLU A 177 30.41 13.36 -28.10
C GLU A 177 30.39 14.12 -26.75
N SER A 178 31.03 15.28 -26.71
CA SER A 178 30.92 16.15 -25.53
C SER A 178 29.49 16.60 -25.33
N GLY A 179 29.00 16.51 -24.11
CA GLY A 179 27.64 16.96 -23.82
C GLY A 179 27.09 16.52 -22.47
N ASN A 180 25.89 16.97 -22.20
CA ASN A 180 25.12 16.56 -21.02
C ASN A 180 24.11 15.49 -21.43
N TYR A 181 24.27 14.28 -20.97
CA TYR A 181 23.41 13.15 -21.26
C TYR A 181 22.38 12.98 -20.16
N LYS A 182 21.09 13.01 -20.49
CA LYS A 182 20.01 12.93 -19.52
C LYS A 182 18.95 11.91 -19.88
N ASN A 183 18.39 11.29 -18.88
CA ASN A 183 17.13 10.56 -18.90
C ASN A 183 16.46 10.73 -17.53
N LYS A 184 15.18 10.42 -17.45
CA LYS A 184 14.43 10.45 -16.21
C LYS A 184 13.81 9.09 -15.98
N LEU A 185 14.04 8.55 -14.78
CA LEU A 185 13.46 7.29 -14.33
C LEU A 185 12.25 7.57 -13.44
N ILE A 186 11.23 6.73 -13.57
CA ILE A 186 10.03 6.73 -12.75
C ILE A 186 10.04 5.48 -11.89
N PHE A 187 9.91 5.66 -10.59
CA PHE A 187 9.67 4.60 -9.61
C PHE A 187 8.22 4.69 -9.16
N SER A 188 7.44 3.66 -9.46
CA SER A 188 6.05 3.55 -9.02
C SER A 188 5.97 2.57 -7.87
N VAL A 189 5.42 3.01 -6.73
CA VAL A 189 5.24 2.16 -5.56
C VAL A 189 3.75 2.07 -5.25
N VAL A 190 3.21 0.84 -5.20
CA VAL A 190 1.80 0.58 -4.93
C VAL A 190 1.65 -0.48 -3.85
N THR A 191 0.64 -0.36 -3.00
CA THR A 191 0.29 -1.44 -2.08
C THR A 191 -0.27 -2.62 -2.85
N ASN A 192 0.11 -3.84 -2.45
CA ASN A 192 -0.50 -5.04 -3.02
C ASN A 192 -1.97 -5.13 -2.61
N TYR A 193 -2.76 -5.76 -3.46
CA TYR A 193 -4.17 -5.94 -3.20
C TYR A 193 -4.38 -6.75 -1.90
N TYR A 194 -5.20 -6.23 -1.00
CA TYR A 194 -5.59 -6.89 0.23
C TYR A 194 -7.06 -7.28 0.14
N GLU A 195 -7.32 -8.55 0.05
CA GLU A 195 -8.66 -9.11 0.12
C GLU A 195 -8.93 -9.57 1.56
N PRO A 196 -9.81 -8.90 2.31
CA PRO A 196 -10.18 -9.38 3.63
C PRO A 196 -10.95 -10.69 3.47
N LYS A 197 -10.30 -11.82 3.74
CA LYS A 197 -10.99 -13.11 3.78
C LYS A 197 -11.85 -13.15 5.04
N ALA A 198 -13.15 -13.00 4.88
CA ALA A 198 -14.10 -13.43 5.88
C ALA A 198 -14.11 -14.97 5.87
N ILE A 199 -13.39 -15.59 6.81
CA ILE A 199 -13.48 -17.04 7.01
C ILE A 199 -14.80 -17.29 7.75
N LEU A 200 -15.84 -17.57 7.01
CA LEU A 200 -17.05 -18.19 7.55
C LEU A 200 -16.71 -19.66 7.85
N THR A 201 -16.25 -19.93 9.06
CA THR A 201 -16.17 -21.29 9.54
C THR A 201 -17.60 -21.79 9.76
N THR A 202 -18.14 -22.55 8.84
CA THR A 202 -19.35 -23.33 8.98
C THR A 202 -19.06 -24.54 9.90
N GLY A 203 -18.67 -24.27 11.13
CA GLY A 203 -18.59 -25.31 12.15
C GLY A 203 -19.99 -25.54 12.75
N SER A 204 -20.26 -26.75 13.21
CA SER A 204 -21.50 -27.15 13.88
C SER A 204 -21.96 -26.26 15.04
N ASN A 205 -21.07 -25.36 15.52
CA ASN A 205 -21.34 -24.37 16.57
C ASN A 205 -21.96 -23.07 16.07
N PHE A 206 -22.02 -22.81 14.75
CA PHE A 206 -22.63 -21.61 14.22
C PHE A 206 -24.15 -21.71 14.18
N GLN A 207 -24.69 -22.86 13.83
CA GLN A 207 -26.14 -23.10 13.77
C GLN A 207 -26.81 -23.04 15.16
N SER A 208 -26.10 -23.36 16.24
CA SER A 208 -26.66 -23.29 17.60
C SER A 208 -26.75 -21.89 18.20
N LYS A 209 -26.12 -20.90 17.57
CA LYS A 209 -26.09 -19.49 18.03
C LYS A 209 -26.99 -18.54 17.21
N ILE A 210 -27.53 -19.01 16.09
CA ILE A 210 -28.53 -18.23 15.35
C ILE A 210 -29.87 -18.40 16.06
N THR A 211 -30.25 -17.42 16.86
CA THR A 211 -31.58 -17.41 17.45
C THR A 211 -32.63 -17.32 16.33
N PRO A 212 -33.84 -17.89 16.49
CA PRO A 212 -34.92 -17.78 15.51
C PRO A 212 -35.21 -16.34 15.10
N GLU A 213 -34.97 -15.39 15.98
CA GLU A 213 -35.13 -13.96 15.73
C GLU A 213 -34.12 -13.42 14.68
N TYR A 214 -32.86 -13.84 14.76
CA TYR A 214 -31.84 -13.48 13.76
C TYR A 214 -32.13 -14.10 12.39
N ALA A 215 -32.56 -15.37 12.36
CA ALA A 215 -32.96 -16.03 11.12
C ALA A 215 -34.14 -15.32 10.46
N THR A 216 -35.13 -14.89 11.26
CA THR A 216 -36.28 -14.14 10.77
C THR A 216 -35.89 -12.77 10.22
N ARG A 217 -34.99 -12.04 10.90
CA ARG A 217 -34.48 -10.73 10.44
C ARG A 217 -33.63 -10.88 9.18
N PHE A 218 -32.79 -11.89 9.10
CA PHE A 218 -31.98 -12.16 7.92
C PHE A 218 -32.87 -12.49 6.72
N ASN A 219 -33.84 -13.38 6.86
CA ASN A 219 -34.76 -13.74 5.80
C ASN A 219 -35.56 -12.51 5.32
N LYS A 220 -36.06 -11.69 6.24
CA LYS A 220 -36.79 -10.47 5.88
C LYS A 220 -35.90 -9.47 5.12
N LEU A 221 -34.62 -9.32 5.52
CA LEU A 221 -33.67 -8.47 4.83
C LEU A 221 -33.33 -9.05 3.45
N PHE A 222 -33.08 -10.35 3.37
CA PHE A 222 -32.77 -11.06 2.14
C PHE A 222 -33.94 -10.97 1.13
N ASP A 223 -35.19 -11.13 1.59
CA ASP A 223 -36.38 -11.04 0.76
C ASP A 223 -36.66 -9.59 0.29
N SER A 224 -36.09 -8.58 0.95
CA SER A 224 -36.18 -7.17 0.53
C SER A 224 -35.21 -6.79 -0.56
N LEU A 225 -34.21 -7.63 -0.86
CA LEU A 225 -33.22 -7.38 -1.91
C LEU A 225 -33.83 -7.62 -3.31
N PRO A 226 -33.34 -6.90 -4.35
CA PRO A 226 -33.70 -7.18 -5.74
C PRO A 226 -33.40 -8.64 -6.12
N LEU A 227 -34.19 -9.21 -7.01
CA LEU A 227 -34.07 -10.61 -7.40
C LEU A 227 -32.67 -10.99 -7.91
N GLU A 228 -32.08 -10.11 -8.71
CA GLU A 228 -30.71 -10.26 -9.26
C GLU A 228 -29.63 -10.38 -8.18
N VAL A 229 -29.76 -9.63 -7.08
CA VAL A 229 -28.83 -9.69 -5.95
C VAL A 229 -29.05 -10.97 -5.14
N ARG A 230 -30.30 -11.41 -4.97
CA ARG A 230 -30.61 -12.68 -4.28
C ARG A 230 -30.04 -13.90 -5.01
N ASP A 231 -30.12 -13.90 -6.34
CA ASP A 231 -29.58 -14.99 -7.17
C ASP A 231 -28.05 -15.04 -7.16
N GLN A 232 -27.38 -13.90 -7.10
CA GLN A 232 -25.93 -13.84 -6.91
C GLN A 232 -25.49 -14.41 -5.55
N ILE A 233 -26.24 -14.14 -4.47
CA ILE A 233 -25.93 -14.68 -3.13
C ILE A 233 -26.19 -16.18 -3.04
N ARG A 234 -27.20 -16.72 -3.77
CA ARG A 234 -27.51 -18.17 -3.80
C ARG A 234 -26.58 -18.98 -4.68
N GLY A 235 -25.94 -18.35 -5.66
CA GLY A 235 -25.03 -19.00 -6.60
C GLY A 235 -23.54 -18.97 -6.19
N ALA A 236 -23.22 -18.41 -5.00
CA ALA A 236 -21.87 -18.30 -4.47
C ALA A 236 -21.62 -19.46 -3.43
#